data_2bf4924dfc6ff9357f8797811d00f388
#
_entry.id   2bf4924dfc6ff9357f8797811d00f388
#
_cell.length_a   1.000
_cell.length_b   1.000
_cell.length_c   1.000
_cell.angle_alpha   90.00
_cell.angle_beta   90.00
_cell.angle_gamma   90.00
#
_symmetry.space_group_name_H-M   'P 1'
#
loop_
_entity.id
_entity.type
_entity.pdbx_description
1 polymer ?
#
loop_
_entity_poly.entity_id
_entity_poly.type
_entity_poly.pdbx_seq_one_letter_code
_entity_poly.pdbx_strand_id
1 'polypeptide(L)'
;MKVFGAQTDSWQDLLAHILKTQYGISPLPELARTKEGKPYFPSLPALQFTISHSKGHVLCALSRRPVGVDIEEIRPRRESLPRYALSPGEYADYEALGADWPAFYTLWTRKEAWCKYTGQGLAPLWGQTPPEDGLFSRSYQGDGWRAAVFGEEEPPKEVTWLEGEWE
;
A
#
# COMPACT_ATOMS: atom_id res chain seq x y z
N MET A 1 -6.65 4.56 -11.27
CA MET A 1 -5.54 4.17 -10.35
C MET A 1 -4.47 3.40 -11.10
N LYS A 2 -3.19 3.63 -10.79
CA LYS A 2 -2.04 2.85 -11.27
C LYS A 2 -1.22 2.38 -10.07
N VAL A 3 -0.67 1.18 -10.12
CA VAL A 3 0.19 0.61 -9.08
C VAL A 3 1.48 0.13 -9.70
N PHE A 4 2.59 0.66 -9.23
CA PHE A 4 3.94 0.34 -9.67
C PHE A 4 4.74 -0.28 -8.54
N GLY A 5 5.63 -1.19 -8.89
CA GLY A 5 6.57 -1.78 -7.96
C GLY A 5 7.99 -1.78 -8.52
N ALA A 6 8.96 -1.76 -7.64
CA ALA A 6 10.37 -1.93 -8.00
C ALA A 6 11.16 -2.55 -6.85
N GLN A 7 12.30 -3.15 -7.17
CA GLN A 7 13.33 -3.48 -6.19
C GLN A 7 14.31 -2.31 -6.13
N THR A 8 14.22 -1.53 -5.07
CA THR A 8 15.06 -0.34 -4.86
C THR A 8 15.05 0.06 -3.39
N ASP A 9 16.09 0.77 -2.95
CA ASP A 9 16.17 1.37 -1.62
C ASP A 9 15.64 2.82 -1.59
N SER A 10 15.38 3.42 -2.78
CA SER A 10 14.92 4.80 -2.92
C SER A 10 13.52 4.86 -3.56
N TRP A 11 12.52 5.09 -2.72
CA TRP A 11 11.17 5.33 -3.21
C TRP A 11 11.03 6.68 -3.94
N GLN A 12 11.87 7.67 -3.60
CA GLN A 12 11.87 8.98 -4.26
C GLN A 12 12.28 8.86 -5.72
N ASP A 13 13.32 8.07 -6.01
CA ASP A 13 13.82 7.85 -7.36
C ASP A 13 12.76 7.08 -8.19
N LEU A 14 12.15 6.05 -7.61
CA LEU A 14 11.03 5.36 -8.23
C LEU A 14 9.89 6.32 -8.55
N LEU A 15 9.47 7.16 -7.60
CA LEU A 15 8.40 8.13 -7.79
C LEU A 15 8.76 9.16 -8.87
N ALA A 16 9.99 9.68 -8.88
CA ALA A 16 10.49 10.60 -9.90
C ALA A 16 10.45 9.96 -11.29
N HIS A 17 10.89 8.71 -11.40
CA HIS A 17 10.85 7.96 -12.66
C HIS A 17 9.41 7.75 -13.15
N ILE A 18 8.50 7.35 -12.28
CA ILE A 18 7.08 7.19 -12.64
C ILE A 18 6.48 8.52 -13.12
N LEU A 19 6.72 9.61 -12.39
CA LEU A 19 6.20 10.93 -12.78
C LEU A 19 6.74 11.38 -14.13
N LYS A 20 8.03 11.21 -14.37
CA LYS A 20 8.68 11.54 -15.65
C LYS A 20 8.09 10.71 -16.80
N THR A 21 8.01 9.39 -16.65
CA THR A 21 7.64 8.48 -17.74
C THR A 21 6.13 8.39 -17.97
N GLN A 22 5.32 8.48 -16.94
CA GLN A 22 3.88 8.30 -17.01
C GLN A 22 3.08 9.60 -17.09
N TYR A 23 3.67 10.72 -16.64
CA TYR A 23 2.99 12.01 -16.54
C TYR A 23 3.74 13.16 -17.17
N GLY A 24 4.99 12.96 -17.66
CA GLY A 24 5.83 13.99 -18.22
C GLY A 24 6.29 15.05 -17.21
N ILE A 25 6.26 14.73 -15.92
CA ILE A 25 6.59 15.63 -14.82
C ILE A 25 8.04 15.38 -14.40
N SER A 26 8.89 16.38 -14.56
CA SER A 26 10.30 16.35 -14.14
C SER A 26 10.78 17.80 -13.91
N PRO A 27 11.61 18.07 -12.89
CA PRO A 27 12.06 17.16 -11.82
C PRO A 27 10.93 16.75 -10.88
N LEU A 28 11.25 15.87 -9.89
CA LEU A 28 10.31 15.51 -8.84
C LEU A 28 9.81 16.78 -8.13
N PRO A 29 8.49 17.03 -8.10
CA PRO A 29 7.94 18.20 -7.42
C PRO A 29 8.23 18.19 -5.92
N GLU A 30 8.19 19.38 -5.32
CA GLU A 30 8.31 19.51 -3.88
C GLU A 30 7.29 18.64 -3.15
N LEU A 31 7.76 17.91 -2.14
CA LEU A 31 6.95 17.06 -1.27
C LEU A 31 6.69 17.77 0.06
N ALA A 32 5.42 17.83 0.43
CA ALA A 32 4.99 18.18 1.78
C ALA A 32 4.46 16.93 2.50
N ARG A 33 4.21 17.04 3.79
CA ARG A 33 3.61 15.98 4.60
C ARG A 33 2.38 16.49 5.34
N THR A 34 1.36 15.66 5.44
CA THR A 34 0.23 15.92 6.32
C THR A 34 0.68 15.87 7.79
N LYS A 35 -0.19 16.27 8.70
CA LYS A 35 0.06 16.17 10.15
C LYS A 35 0.39 14.74 10.59
N GLU A 36 -0.22 13.76 9.95
CA GLU A 36 -0.02 12.33 10.18
C GLU A 36 1.18 11.74 9.43
N GLY A 37 1.90 12.57 8.65
CA GLY A 37 3.13 12.20 7.97
C GLY A 37 2.96 11.68 6.54
N LYS A 38 1.74 11.63 5.99
CA LYS A 38 1.51 11.20 4.60
C LYS A 38 2.10 12.22 3.63
N PRO A 39 2.97 11.82 2.70
CA PRO A 39 3.53 12.72 1.70
C PRO A 39 2.49 13.07 0.62
N TYR A 40 2.55 14.30 0.11
CA TYR A 40 1.73 14.79 -0.99
C TYR A 40 2.43 15.89 -1.77
N PHE A 41 1.92 16.23 -2.95
CA PHE A 41 2.40 17.32 -3.79
C PHE A 41 1.51 18.56 -3.63
N PRO A 42 1.97 19.64 -2.98
CA PRO A 42 1.19 20.88 -2.89
C PRO A 42 0.86 21.48 -4.27
N SER A 43 1.80 21.34 -5.22
CA SER A 43 1.64 21.86 -6.60
C SER A 43 0.76 20.98 -7.50
N LEU A 44 0.44 19.76 -7.10
CA LEU A 44 -0.34 18.79 -7.89
C LEU A 44 -1.48 18.19 -7.05
N PRO A 45 -2.43 18.99 -6.57
CA PRO A 45 -3.46 18.52 -5.65
C PRO A 45 -4.40 17.46 -6.25
N ALA A 46 -4.49 17.38 -7.57
CA ALA A 46 -5.28 16.39 -8.29
C ALA A 46 -4.58 15.03 -8.41
N LEU A 47 -3.30 14.93 -8.06
CA LEU A 47 -2.54 13.69 -8.10
C LEU A 47 -2.28 13.20 -6.68
N GLN A 48 -2.98 12.14 -6.30
CA GLN A 48 -2.78 11.45 -5.02
C GLN A 48 -1.80 10.31 -5.21
N PHE A 49 -0.90 10.10 -4.27
CA PHE A 49 -0.02 8.95 -4.25
C PHE A 49 0.20 8.40 -2.85
N THR A 50 0.64 7.19 -2.78
CA THR A 50 1.01 6.51 -1.55
C THR A 50 2.15 5.54 -1.83
N ILE A 51 3.02 5.40 -0.85
CA ILE A 51 4.22 4.56 -0.92
C ILE A 51 4.20 3.54 0.22
N SER A 52 4.64 2.35 -0.07
CA SER A 52 5.05 1.37 0.94
C SER A 52 6.35 0.68 0.51
N HIS A 53 7.15 0.30 1.47
CA HIS A 53 8.38 -0.44 1.22
C HIS A 53 8.64 -1.49 2.30
N SER A 54 9.14 -2.63 1.88
CA SER A 54 9.53 -3.74 2.75
C SER A 54 10.65 -4.54 2.08
N LYS A 55 11.79 -4.69 2.76
CA LYS A 55 12.93 -5.51 2.30
C LYS A 55 13.34 -5.29 0.83
N GLY A 56 13.61 -4.06 0.45
CA GLY A 56 14.05 -3.72 -0.91
C GLY A 56 12.94 -3.71 -1.97
N HIS A 57 11.71 -4.07 -1.62
CA HIS A 57 10.55 -3.85 -2.47
C HIS A 57 9.90 -2.51 -2.13
N VAL A 58 9.60 -1.73 -3.14
CA VAL A 58 8.83 -0.50 -3.04
C VAL A 58 7.59 -0.62 -3.90
N LEU A 59 6.43 -0.27 -3.35
CA LEU A 59 5.21 -0.05 -4.11
C LEU A 59 4.82 1.41 -4.07
N CYS A 60 4.35 1.91 -5.22
CA CYS A 60 3.78 3.23 -5.38
C CYS A 60 2.41 3.11 -6.06
N ALA A 61 1.38 3.61 -5.42
CA ALA A 61 0.07 3.76 -6.04
C ALA A 61 -0.20 5.24 -6.33
N LEU A 62 -0.71 5.53 -7.54
CA LEU A 62 -1.10 6.87 -7.99
C LEU A 62 -2.55 6.85 -8.46
N SER A 63 -3.30 7.87 -8.08
CA SER A 63 -4.72 7.99 -8.37
C SER A 63 -5.12 9.47 -8.38
N ARG A 64 -6.29 9.77 -8.97
CA ARG A 64 -6.92 11.10 -8.84
C ARG A 64 -7.76 11.22 -7.55
N ARG A 65 -8.00 10.10 -6.90
CA ARG A 65 -8.74 9.99 -5.64
C ARG A 65 -7.82 9.51 -4.53
N PRO A 66 -8.20 9.66 -3.25
CA PRO A 66 -7.44 9.08 -2.15
C PRO A 66 -7.14 7.60 -2.37
N VAL A 67 -5.94 7.21 -2.03
CA VAL A 67 -5.42 5.86 -2.23
C VAL A 67 -4.45 5.48 -1.11
N GLY A 68 -4.42 4.21 -0.77
CA GLY A 68 -3.45 3.61 0.13
C GLY A 68 -2.86 2.34 -0.47
N VAL A 69 -1.59 2.09 -0.24
CA VAL A 69 -0.90 0.85 -0.64
C VAL A 69 -0.03 0.35 0.50
N ASP A 70 0.05 -0.95 0.63
CA ASP A 70 0.98 -1.57 1.55
C ASP A 70 1.65 -2.79 0.93
N ILE A 71 2.91 -3.05 1.31
CA ILE A 71 3.66 -4.26 0.98
C ILE A 71 4.44 -4.71 2.20
N GLU A 72 4.39 -6.01 2.49
CA GLU A 72 5.10 -6.61 3.60
C GLU A 72 5.77 -7.91 3.21
N GLU A 73 7.00 -8.09 3.70
CA GLU A 73 7.66 -9.38 3.66
C GLU A 73 6.96 -10.35 4.62
N ILE A 74 6.73 -11.58 4.16
CA ILE A 74 6.19 -12.65 5.00
C ILE A 74 7.29 -13.13 5.93
N ARG A 75 7.09 -12.97 7.22
CA ARG A 75 7.99 -13.46 8.27
C ARG A 75 7.21 -13.86 9.51
N PRO A 76 7.65 -14.89 10.23
CA PRO A 76 7.06 -15.25 11.50
C PRO A 76 7.14 -14.10 12.50
N ARG A 77 6.07 -13.93 13.27
CA ARG A 77 5.95 -12.97 14.36
C ARG A 77 5.49 -13.71 15.61
N ARG A 78 5.07 -12.98 16.66
CA ARG A 78 4.44 -13.60 17.83
C ARG A 78 3.14 -14.27 17.41
N GLU A 79 2.93 -15.51 17.81
CA GLU A 79 1.73 -16.30 17.46
C GLU A 79 0.40 -15.63 17.86
N SER A 80 0.43 -14.81 18.92
CA SER A 80 -0.75 -14.05 19.35
C SER A 80 -1.08 -12.84 18.44
N LEU A 81 -0.17 -12.41 17.56
CA LEU A 81 -0.35 -11.18 16.78
C LEU A 81 -1.63 -11.18 15.93
N PRO A 82 -1.99 -12.24 15.19
CA PRO A 82 -3.22 -12.23 14.40
C PRO A 82 -4.46 -11.95 15.25
N ARG A 83 -4.55 -12.51 16.44
CA ARG A 83 -5.68 -12.32 17.34
C ARG A 83 -5.81 -10.89 17.87
N TYR A 84 -4.70 -10.17 18.00
CA TYR A 84 -4.69 -8.77 18.43
C TYR A 84 -4.90 -7.79 17.27
N ALA A 85 -4.33 -8.08 16.11
CA ALA A 85 -4.28 -7.17 14.98
C ALA A 85 -5.53 -7.22 14.11
N LEU A 86 -6.19 -8.38 14.04
CA LEU A 86 -7.35 -8.60 13.19
C LEU A 86 -8.65 -8.40 13.97
N SER A 87 -9.66 -7.84 13.31
CA SER A 87 -11.02 -7.82 13.84
C SER A 87 -11.59 -9.24 13.90
N PRO A 88 -12.70 -9.49 14.62
CA PRO A 88 -13.31 -10.81 14.65
C PRO A 88 -13.65 -11.36 13.26
N GLY A 89 -14.14 -10.54 12.35
CA GLY A 89 -14.42 -10.94 10.96
C GLY A 89 -13.16 -11.28 10.17
N GLU A 90 -12.13 -10.43 10.27
CA GLU A 90 -10.83 -10.69 9.63
C GLU A 90 -10.15 -11.95 10.23
N TYR A 91 -10.33 -12.20 11.52
CA TYR A 91 -9.78 -13.39 12.14
C TYR A 91 -10.46 -14.67 11.63
N ALA A 92 -11.77 -14.63 11.36
CA ALA A 92 -12.47 -15.75 10.71
C ALA A 92 -11.96 -15.97 9.28
N ASP A 93 -11.70 -14.91 8.54
CA ASP A 93 -11.08 -14.98 7.20
C ASP A 93 -9.65 -15.55 7.27
N TYR A 94 -8.87 -15.16 8.28
CA TYR A 94 -7.54 -15.71 8.56
C TYR A 94 -7.58 -17.22 8.77
N GLU A 95 -8.53 -17.70 9.58
CA GLU A 95 -8.72 -19.14 9.80
C GLU A 95 -9.13 -19.85 8.50
N ALA A 96 -10.03 -19.27 7.73
CA ALA A 96 -10.48 -19.82 6.44
C ALA A 96 -9.36 -19.88 5.40
N LEU A 97 -8.38 -18.96 5.44
CA LEU A 97 -7.23 -18.91 4.57
C LEU A 97 -6.07 -19.85 4.99
N GLY A 98 -6.22 -20.57 6.11
CA GLY A 98 -5.23 -21.55 6.57
C GLY A 98 -4.48 -21.19 7.83
N ALA A 99 -4.76 -20.03 8.43
CA ALA A 99 -4.21 -19.58 9.71
C ALA A 99 -2.66 -19.57 9.76
N ASP A 100 -2.04 -19.23 8.64
CA ASP A 100 -0.59 -19.12 8.48
C ASP A 100 -0.13 -17.66 8.31
N TRP A 101 1.17 -17.42 8.21
CA TRP A 101 1.71 -16.07 8.03
C TRP A 101 1.33 -15.46 6.68
N PRO A 102 1.35 -16.18 5.54
CA PRO A 102 0.80 -15.64 4.29
C PRO A 102 -0.64 -15.15 4.40
N ALA A 103 -1.52 -15.91 5.08
CA ALA A 103 -2.91 -15.52 5.35
C ALA A 103 -2.98 -14.23 6.19
N PHE A 104 -2.20 -14.17 7.28
CA PHE A 104 -2.11 -13.00 8.14
C PHE A 104 -1.71 -11.75 7.34
N TYR A 105 -0.62 -11.82 6.57
CA TYR A 105 -0.13 -10.67 5.81
C TYR A 105 -1.06 -10.26 4.67
N THR A 106 -1.85 -11.17 4.11
CA THR A 106 -2.91 -10.84 3.15
C THR A 106 -3.94 -9.87 3.76
N LEU A 107 -4.38 -10.14 4.99
CA LEU A 107 -5.34 -9.28 5.69
C LEU A 107 -4.67 -8.03 6.29
N TRP A 108 -3.48 -8.18 6.82
CA TRP A 108 -2.71 -7.08 7.41
C TRP A 108 -2.37 -5.99 6.41
N THR A 109 -1.86 -6.35 5.22
CA THR A 109 -1.55 -5.37 4.17
C THR A 109 -2.80 -4.65 3.67
N ARG A 110 -3.95 -5.31 3.62
CA ARG A 110 -5.23 -4.67 3.30
C ARG A 110 -5.61 -3.62 4.36
N LYS A 111 -5.45 -3.94 5.63
CA LYS A 111 -5.70 -3.01 6.75
C LYS A 111 -4.73 -1.82 6.71
N GLU A 112 -3.44 -2.06 6.53
CA GLU A 112 -2.43 -1.00 6.40
C GLU A 112 -2.67 -0.10 5.17
N ALA A 113 -3.06 -0.68 4.03
CA ALA A 113 -3.44 0.09 2.86
C ALA A 113 -4.67 0.98 3.14
N TRP A 114 -5.64 0.47 3.88
CA TRP A 114 -6.78 1.28 4.34
C TRP A 114 -6.35 2.41 5.26
N CYS A 115 -5.45 2.17 6.22
CA CYS A 115 -4.89 3.22 7.08
C CYS A 115 -4.23 4.33 6.25
N LYS A 116 -3.44 3.97 5.26
CA LYS A 116 -2.77 4.92 4.37
C LYS A 116 -3.76 5.67 3.47
N TYR A 117 -4.85 5.03 3.08
CA TYR A 117 -5.96 5.68 2.38
C TYR A 117 -6.62 6.75 3.25
N THR A 118 -6.97 6.43 4.50
CA THR A 118 -7.59 7.40 5.41
C THR A 118 -6.65 8.51 5.84
N GLY A 119 -5.33 8.25 5.85
CA GLY A 119 -4.32 9.16 6.35
C GLY A 119 -4.30 9.32 7.87
N GLN A 120 -5.05 8.52 8.63
CA GLN A 120 -5.20 8.64 10.09
C GLN A 120 -4.19 7.83 10.90
N GLY A 121 -3.38 7.00 10.25
CA GLY A 121 -2.53 6.03 10.93
C GLY A 121 -3.30 4.79 11.41
N LEU A 122 -2.58 3.82 11.95
CA LEU A 122 -3.14 2.50 12.28
C LEU A 122 -3.97 2.48 13.57
N ALA A 123 -3.57 3.22 14.59
CA ALA A 123 -4.14 3.10 15.93
C ALA A 123 -5.67 3.25 15.99
N PRO A 124 -6.30 4.23 15.30
CA PRO A 124 -7.75 4.36 15.29
C PRO A 124 -8.47 3.21 14.58
N LEU A 125 -7.79 2.48 13.72
CA LEU A 125 -8.36 1.43 12.86
C LEU A 125 -8.05 0.02 13.36
N TRP A 126 -7.27 -0.08 14.44
CA TRP A 126 -6.95 -1.35 15.08
C TRP A 126 -8.21 -2.08 15.53
N GLY A 127 -8.35 -3.35 15.15
CA GLY A 127 -9.55 -4.14 15.46
C GLY A 127 -10.77 -3.81 14.62
N GLN A 128 -10.69 -2.87 13.68
CA GLN A 128 -11.75 -2.58 12.72
C GLN A 128 -11.50 -3.31 11.40
N THR A 129 -12.58 -3.67 10.70
CA THR A 129 -12.53 -4.23 9.36
C THR A 129 -12.60 -3.11 8.32
N PRO A 130 -11.74 -3.09 7.30
CA PRO A 130 -11.87 -2.15 6.20
C PRO A 130 -13.27 -2.21 5.55
N PRO A 131 -13.91 -1.06 5.28
CA PRO A 131 -15.23 -1.03 4.66
C PRO A 131 -15.17 -1.50 3.20
N GLU A 132 -16.28 -2.00 2.69
CA GLU A 132 -16.39 -2.48 1.30
C GLU A 132 -17.31 -1.58 0.45
N ASP A 133 -18.22 -0.84 1.07
CA ASP A 133 -19.21 -0.01 0.36
C ASP A 133 -18.57 1.22 -0.30
N GLY A 134 -18.66 1.28 -1.62
CA GLY A 134 -18.16 2.41 -2.42
C GLY A 134 -16.64 2.50 -2.51
N LEU A 135 -15.93 1.49 -2.02
CA LEU A 135 -14.49 1.41 -1.99
C LEU A 135 -14.01 0.11 -2.64
N PHE A 136 -12.79 0.14 -3.14
CA PHE A 136 -12.16 -1.00 -3.78
C PHE A 136 -10.90 -1.38 -3.02
N SER A 137 -10.66 -2.67 -2.91
CA SER A 137 -9.37 -3.19 -2.46
C SER A 137 -8.94 -4.36 -3.35
N ARG A 138 -7.64 -4.51 -3.52
CA ARG A 138 -7.06 -5.66 -4.20
C ARG A 138 -5.79 -6.07 -3.50
N SER A 139 -5.69 -7.37 -3.23
CA SER A 139 -4.46 -7.99 -2.73
C SER A 139 -3.60 -8.48 -3.87
N TYR A 140 -2.30 -8.36 -3.71
CA TYR A 140 -1.28 -8.91 -4.60
C TYR A 140 -0.35 -9.81 -3.80
N GLN A 141 0.24 -10.75 -4.48
CA GLN A 141 1.16 -11.70 -3.87
C GLN A 141 2.35 -12.02 -4.76
N GLY A 142 3.45 -12.31 -4.15
CA GLY A 142 4.65 -12.81 -4.79
C GLY A 142 5.41 -13.73 -3.86
N ASP A 143 6.58 -14.17 -4.30
CA ASP A 143 7.44 -15.02 -3.50
C ASP A 143 7.94 -14.24 -2.27
N GLY A 144 7.53 -14.70 -1.10
CA GLY A 144 7.94 -14.13 0.18
C GLY A 144 7.29 -12.79 0.56
N TRP A 145 6.31 -12.25 -0.17
CA TRP A 145 5.64 -11.00 0.17
C TRP A 145 4.13 -11.02 -0.10
N ARG A 146 3.43 -10.12 0.57
CA ARG A 146 2.03 -9.77 0.32
C ARG A 146 1.91 -8.25 0.20
N ALA A 147 0.94 -7.80 -0.60
CA ALA A 147 0.63 -6.39 -0.75
C ALA A 147 -0.87 -6.18 -0.93
N ALA A 148 -1.31 -4.95 -0.71
CA ALA A 148 -2.68 -4.55 -0.99
C ALA A 148 -2.73 -3.09 -1.40
N VAL A 149 -3.76 -2.74 -2.17
CA VAL A 149 -4.14 -1.37 -2.47
C VAL A 149 -5.58 -1.15 -2.06
N PHE A 150 -5.89 0.06 -1.60
CA PHE A 150 -7.20 0.47 -1.14
C PHE A 150 -7.53 1.87 -1.67
N GLY A 151 -8.73 2.08 -2.18
CA GLY A 151 -9.10 3.39 -2.72
C GLY A 151 -10.50 3.45 -3.32
N GLU A 152 -10.81 4.57 -3.98
CA GLU A 152 -12.11 4.88 -4.58
C GLU A 152 -12.19 4.53 -6.07
N GLU A 153 -11.08 4.11 -6.67
CA GLU A 153 -11.01 3.64 -8.05
C GLU A 153 -10.65 2.15 -8.08
N GLU A 154 -11.14 1.43 -9.09
CA GLU A 154 -10.81 0.01 -9.24
C GLU A 154 -9.29 -0.17 -9.45
N PRO A 155 -8.64 -0.98 -8.60
CA PRO A 155 -7.22 -1.25 -8.73
C PRO A 155 -6.89 -2.10 -9.95
N PRO A 156 -5.69 -1.93 -10.56
CA PRO A 156 -5.24 -2.79 -11.64
C PRO A 156 -5.15 -4.25 -11.18
N LYS A 157 -5.34 -5.19 -12.10
CA LYS A 157 -5.26 -6.63 -11.80
C LYS A 157 -3.87 -7.05 -11.32
N GLU A 158 -2.83 -6.37 -11.80
CA GLU A 158 -1.44 -6.67 -11.51
C GLU A 158 -0.66 -5.39 -11.20
N VAL A 159 0.39 -5.52 -10.41
CA VAL A 159 1.39 -4.47 -10.19
C VAL A 159 2.25 -4.35 -11.45
N THR A 160 2.48 -3.15 -11.92
CA THR A 160 3.47 -2.89 -12.97
C THR A 160 4.86 -2.84 -12.34
N TRP A 161 5.61 -3.91 -12.44
CA TRP A 161 6.99 -3.96 -11.95
C TRP A 161 7.92 -3.27 -12.94
N LEU A 162 8.70 -2.35 -12.41
CA LEU A 162 9.68 -1.58 -13.15
C LEU A 162 11.07 -2.13 -12.84
N GLU A 163 11.84 -2.41 -13.89
CA GLU A 163 13.23 -2.89 -13.79
C GLU A 163 14.17 -1.75 -14.16
N GLY A 164 15.30 -1.61 -13.48
CA GLY A 164 16.36 -0.66 -13.80
C GLY A 164 16.92 0.08 -12.59
N GLU A 165 18.05 0.76 -12.83
CA GLU A 165 18.57 1.77 -11.92
C GLU A 165 17.91 3.10 -12.28
N TRP A 166 17.35 3.77 -11.28
CA TRP A 166 16.64 5.04 -11.43
C TRP A 166 17.63 6.17 -11.13
N GLU A 167 18.09 6.87 -12.16
CA GLU A 167 18.86 8.13 -12.02
C GLU A 167 17.96 9.35 -12.28
#